data_b186a7c1c4950c7b476153024707ae08
#
_entry.id   b186a7c1c4950c7b476153024707ae08
#
_cell.length_a   1.000
_cell.length_b   1.000
_cell.length_c   1.000
_cell.angle_alpha   90.00
_cell.angle_beta   90.00
_cell.angle_gamma   90.00
#
_symmetry.space_group_name_H-M   'P 1'
#
loop_
_entity.id
_entity.type
_entity.pdbx_description
1 polymer ?
#
loop_
_entity_poly.entity_id
_entity_poly.type
_entity_poly.pdbx_seq_one_letter_code
_entity_poly.pdbx_strand_id
1 'polypeptide(L)'
;DMRESTNDSQTAAVTLPLGMTTSKEYAELEWPIDILIAIVWVAYGVVFFGTIAQRKVKHIYVANWFFAAYIITIAVLHIVNSLAIPVTLTKSYSIYPGVVDAMVQWWYGHNAVGFFLTAAFLGMMYYFVPKQAGRPVYSYRLSVVHFWALIFTYMWAGPHHLHYTALPDWAQSLGMVFSLILL
;
A
#
# COMPACT_ATOMS: atom_id res chain seq x y z
N ASP A 1 -3.48 -5.53 17.68
CA ASP A 1 -4.42 -6.52 18.19
C ASP A 1 -5.57 -6.66 17.20
N MET A 2 -6.01 -7.90 16.92
CA MET A 2 -7.13 -8.16 16.00
C MET A 2 -8.43 -7.45 16.43
N ARG A 3 -8.58 -7.11 17.69
CA ARG A 3 -9.75 -6.35 18.19
C ARG A 3 -9.77 -4.89 17.74
N GLU A 4 -8.62 -4.25 17.61
CA GLU A 4 -8.54 -2.86 17.14
C GLU A 4 -8.88 -2.76 15.65
N SER A 5 -8.32 -3.63 14.82
CA SER A 5 -8.65 -3.67 13.37
C SER A 5 -10.14 -3.98 13.13
N THR A 6 -10.76 -4.75 14.03
CA THR A 6 -12.21 -5.05 13.98
C THR A 6 -13.04 -3.80 14.29
N ASN A 7 -12.60 -2.98 15.26
CA ASN A 7 -13.30 -1.74 15.62
C ASN A 7 -13.27 -0.71 14.49
N ASP A 8 -12.14 -0.56 13.79
CA ASP A 8 -12.01 0.39 12.68
C ASP A 8 -12.92 0.00 11.51
N SER A 9 -12.95 -1.29 11.18
CA SER A 9 -13.83 -1.83 10.13
C SER A 9 -15.32 -1.70 10.51
N GLN A 10 -15.66 -1.91 11.78
CA GLN A 10 -17.03 -1.73 12.28
C GLN A 10 -17.42 -0.25 12.26
N THR A 11 -16.51 0.66 12.65
CA THR A 11 -16.74 2.10 12.61
C THR A 11 -16.97 2.56 11.17
N ALA A 12 -16.17 2.10 10.21
CA ALA A 12 -16.36 2.38 8.79
C ALA A 12 -17.70 1.85 8.27
N ALA A 13 -18.08 0.61 8.65
CA ALA A 13 -19.33 -0.01 8.25
C ALA A 13 -20.57 0.75 8.76
N VAL A 14 -20.44 1.49 9.84
CA VAL A 14 -21.53 2.35 10.38
C VAL A 14 -21.48 3.76 9.77
N THR A 15 -20.32 4.37 9.67
CA THR A 15 -20.18 5.77 9.24
C THR A 15 -20.48 5.98 7.76
N LEU A 16 -20.05 5.07 6.89
CA LEU A 16 -20.27 5.19 5.44
C LEU A 16 -21.77 5.20 5.06
N PRO A 17 -22.62 4.26 5.55
CA PRO A 17 -24.05 4.33 5.29
C PRO A 17 -24.75 5.57 5.86
N LEU A 18 -24.19 6.20 6.90
CA LEU A 18 -24.69 7.46 7.47
C LEU A 18 -24.25 8.70 6.66
N GLY A 19 -23.53 8.52 5.55
CA GLY A 19 -23.04 9.61 4.72
C GLY A 19 -21.83 10.36 5.29
N MET A 20 -21.16 9.79 6.29
CA MET A 20 -19.91 10.32 6.84
C MET A 20 -18.74 9.91 5.96
N THR A 21 -18.54 10.61 4.86
CA THR A 21 -17.55 10.27 3.84
C THR A 21 -16.98 11.52 3.19
N THR A 22 -15.70 11.46 2.82
CA THR A 22 -15.05 12.47 1.99
C THR A 22 -15.50 12.38 0.52
N SER A 23 -16.08 11.25 0.12
CA SER A 23 -16.41 10.91 -1.28
C SER A 23 -15.19 10.84 -2.22
N LYS A 24 -13.98 10.84 -1.68
CA LYS A 24 -12.74 10.63 -2.45
C LYS A 24 -12.49 9.14 -2.59
N GLU A 25 -12.39 8.64 -3.80
CA GLU A 25 -12.10 7.23 -4.09
C GLU A 25 -10.81 6.78 -3.40
N TYR A 26 -10.84 5.63 -2.76
CA TYR A 26 -9.78 5.07 -1.90
C TYR A 26 -9.37 5.91 -0.66
N ALA A 27 -10.13 6.95 -0.34
CA ALA A 27 -10.00 7.74 0.89
C ALA A 27 -11.39 8.23 1.33
N GLU A 28 -12.37 7.33 1.28
CA GLU A 28 -13.78 7.64 1.58
C GLU A 28 -13.99 7.92 3.06
N LEU A 29 -13.14 7.40 3.93
CA LEU A 29 -13.26 7.55 5.37
C LEU A 29 -12.93 8.97 5.82
N GLU A 30 -13.51 9.39 6.92
CA GLU A 30 -13.19 10.69 7.50
C GLU A 30 -11.96 10.60 8.41
N TRP A 31 -11.27 11.71 8.56
CA TRP A 31 -9.97 11.85 9.22
C TRP A 31 -9.80 11.16 10.58
N PRO A 32 -10.81 11.03 11.48
CA PRO A 32 -10.60 10.33 12.73
C PRO A 32 -10.35 8.83 12.52
N ILE A 33 -11.03 8.23 11.53
CA ILE A 33 -10.86 6.81 11.18
C ILE A 33 -9.52 6.61 10.47
N ASP A 34 -9.14 7.53 9.58
CA ASP A 34 -7.84 7.48 8.91
C ASP A 34 -6.67 7.51 9.89
N ILE A 35 -6.77 8.29 10.97
CA ILE A 35 -5.78 8.30 12.05
C ILE A 35 -5.71 6.94 12.75
N LEU A 36 -6.86 6.32 13.06
CA LEU A 36 -6.90 5.00 13.68
C LEU A 36 -6.23 3.95 12.77
N ILE A 37 -6.54 3.96 11.49
CA ILE A 37 -5.92 3.06 10.50
C ILE A 37 -4.40 3.29 10.42
N ALA A 38 -3.95 4.55 10.44
CA ALA A 38 -2.53 4.87 10.47
C ALA A 38 -1.84 4.30 11.72
N ILE A 39 -2.47 4.40 12.89
CA ILE A 39 -1.96 3.81 14.13
C ILE A 39 -1.84 2.29 14.02
N VAL A 40 -2.85 1.62 13.45
CA VAL A 40 -2.82 0.16 13.22
C VAL A 40 -1.64 -0.22 12.32
N TRP A 41 -1.40 0.50 11.21
CA TRP A 41 -0.26 0.23 10.34
C TRP A 41 1.09 0.43 11.02
N VAL A 42 1.23 1.48 11.84
CA VAL A 42 2.45 1.72 12.63
C VAL A 42 2.64 0.60 13.68
N ALA A 43 1.59 0.23 14.40
CA ALA A 43 1.64 -0.86 15.38
C ALA A 43 2.02 -2.20 14.72
N TYR A 44 1.44 -2.50 13.55
CA TYR A 44 1.79 -3.68 12.78
C TYR A 44 3.27 -3.65 12.36
N GLY A 45 3.75 -2.50 11.88
CA GLY A 45 5.16 -2.30 11.56
C GLY A 45 6.07 -2.55 12.76
N VAL A 46 5.74 -2.01 13.93
CA VAL A 46 6.50 -2.23 15.18
C VAL A 46 6.58 -3.72 15.53
N VAL A 47 5.47 -4.45 15.46
CA VAL A 47 5.44 -5.90 15.74
C VAL A 47 6.28 -6.67 14.71
N PHE A 48 6.10 -6.39 13.42
CA PHE A 48 6.83 -7.07 12.36
C PHE A 48 8.34 -6.82 12.46
N PHE A 49 8.77 -5.56 12.49
CA PHE A 49 10.19 -5.21 12.55
C PHE A 49 10.82 -5.57 13.88
N GLY A 50 10.08 -5.47 14.98
CA GLY A 50 10.51 -5.98 16.30
C GLY A 50 10.78 -7.48 16.27
N THR A 51 9.92 -8.26 15.60
CA THR A 51 10.13 -9.70 15.42
C THR A 51 11.37 -9.98 14.55
N ILE A 52 11.54 -9.24 13.45
CA ILE A 52 12.73 -9.35 12.59
C ILE A 52 14.00 -8.98 13.35
N ALA A 53 13.97 -7.95 14.20
CA ALA A 53 15.12 -7.53 15.00
C ALA A 53 15.56 -8.61 16.02
N GLN A 54 14.61 -9.35 16.57
CA GLN A 54 14.85 -10.43 17.53
C GLN A 54 15.13 -11.79 16.88
N ARG A 55 15.25 -11.87 15.57
CA ARG A 55 15.50 -13.13 14.86
C ARG A 55 16.82 -13.78 15.30
N LYS A 56 16.82 -15.11 15.35
CA LYS A 56 18.00 -15.91 15.71
C LYS A 56 18.90 -16.24 14.52
N VAL A 57 18.40 -16.08 13.29
CA VAL A 57 19.15 -16.33 12.05
C VAL A 57 19.70 -15.02 11.49
N LYS A 58 20.90 -15.07 10.87
CA LYS A 58 21.57 -13.84 10.38
C LYS A 58 20.89 -13.23 9.17
N HIS A 59 20.42 -14.02 8.23
CA HIS A 59 19.81 -13.56 6.98
C HIS A 59 18.30 -13.44 7.10
N ILE A 60 17.72 -12.56 6.28
CA ILE A 60 16.28 -12.35 6.16
C ILE A 60 15.83 -13.03 4.88
N TYR A 61 14.84 -13.91 4.99
CA TYR A 61 14.28 -14.65 3.86
C TYR A 61 13.48 -13.73 2.92
N VAL A 62 13.46 -14.03 1.62
CA VAL A 62 12.84 -13.20 0.58
C VAL A 62 11.37 -12.89 0.87
N ALA A 63 10.62 -13.85 1.40
CA ALA A 63 9.24 -13.61 1.84
C ALA A 63 9.11 -12.40 2.77
N ASN A 64 10.05 -12.25 3.71
CA ASN A 64 10.04 -11.14 4.67
C ASN A 64 10.38 -9.80 4.02
N TRP A 65 11.11 -9.77 2.89
CA TRP A 65 11.34 -8.54 2.14
C TRP A 65 10.05 -8.03 1.53
N PHE A 66 9.26 -8.92 0.93
CA PHE A 66 7.95 -8.57 0.38
C PHE A 66 7.00 -8.07 1.48
N PHE A 67 6.98 -8.74 2.64
CA PHE A 67 6.17 -8.27 3.78
C PHE A 67 6.64 -6.92 4.32
N ALA A 68 7.95 -6.71 4.46
CA ALA A 68 8.49 -5.41 4.88
C ALA A 68 8.12 -4.30 3.90
N ALA A 69 8.26 -4.56 2.59
CA ALA A 69 7.91 -3.61 1.55
C ALA A 69 6.43 -3.22 1.61
N TYR A 70 5.52 -4.21 1.72
CA TYR A 70 4.10 -3.89 1.75
C TYR A 70 3.71 -3.13 3.03
N ILE A 71 4.22 -3.48 4.18
CA ILE A 71 3.89 -2.80 5.45
C ILE A 71 4.29 -1.32 5.39
N ILE A 72 5.54 -1.04 4.99
CA ILE A 72 6.03 0.34 4.89
C ILE A 72 5.23 1.12 3.84
N THR A 73 5.07 0.53 2.66
CA THR A 73 4.45 1.22 1.53
C THR A 73 2.98 1.54 1.82
N ILE A 74 2.20 0.59 2.33
CA ILE A 74 0.78 0.85 2.61
C ILE A 74 0.60 1.86 3.73
N ALA A 75 1.44 1.84 4.77
CA ALA A 75 1.40 2.86 5.82
C ALA A 75 1.62 4.27 5.23
N VAL A 76 2.65 4.45 4.40
CA VAL A 76 2.95 5.73 3.75
C VAL A 76 1.84 6.14 2.78
N LEU A 77 1.38 5.22 1.94
CA LEU A 77 0.31 5.47 0.97
C LEU A 77 -0.98 5.93 1.66
N HIS A 78 -1.40 5.22 2.71
CA HIS A 78 -2.59 5.57 3.47
C HIS A 78 -2.47 6.98 4.07
N ILE A 79 -1.39 7.26 4.77
CA ILE A 79 -1.18 8.58 5.38
C ILE A 79 -1.20 9.68 4.33
N VAL A 80 -0.46 9.53 3.23
CA VAL A 80 -0.38 10.57 2.20
C VAL A 80 -1.72 10.76 1.48
N ASN A 81 -2.41 9.68 1.11
CA ASN A 81 -3.69 9.79 0.40
C ASN A 81 -4.81 10.38 1.25
N SER A 82 -4.79 10.12 2.57
CA SER A 82 -5.81 10.57 3.51
C SER A 82 -5.53 11.94 4.13
N LEU A 83 -4.48 12.65 3.67
CA LEU A 83 -4.20 14.00 4.17
C LEU A 83 -5.35 14.96 3.83
N ALA A 84 -5.97 15.51 4.87
CA ALA A 84 -7.14 16.36 4.76
C ALA A 84 -7.11 17.51 5.76
N ILE A 85 -7.90 18.53 5.51
CA ILE A 85 -8.16 19.64 6.42
C ILE A 85 -9.48 19.35 7.15
N PRO A 86 -9.45 19.03 8.46
CA PRO A 86 -10.66 18.81 9.24
C PRO A 86 -11.48 20.09 9.38
N VAL A 87 -12.79 19.97 9.18
CA VAL A 87 -13.74 21.06 9.43
C VAL A 87 -14.63 20.74 10.63
N THR A 88 -15.07 19.48 10.71
CA THR A 88 -15.79 18.92 11.87
C THR A 88 -15.26 17.53 12.17
N LEU A 89 -15.76 16.86 13.19
CA LEU A 89 -15.41 15.45 13.46
C LEU A 89 -15.83 14.49 12.33
N THR A 90 -16.81 14.88 11.54
CA THR A 90 -17.43 14.03 10.51
C THR A 90 -17.27 14.59 9.12
N LYS A 91 -16.46 15.66 8.94
CA LYS A 91 -16.21 16.28 7.64
C LYS A 91 -14.82 16.88 7.52
N SER A 92 -14.14 16.52 6.45
CA SER A 92 -12.85 17.07 6.04
C SER A 92 -12.80 17.25 4.53
N TYR A 93 -11.77 17.93 4.06
CA TYR A 93 -11.49 18.16 2.63
C TYR A 93 -10.03 17.84 2.32
N SER A 94 -9.78 17.20 1.17
CA SER A 94 -8.44 16.90 0.72
C SER A 94 -7.56 18.15 0.66
N ILE A 95 -6.29 18.00 1.04
CA ILE A 95 -5.29 19.08 0.88
C ILE A 95 -4.82 19.27 -0.57
N TYR A 96 -5.12 18.31 -1.44
CA TYR A 96 -4.63 18.28 -2.82
C TYR A 96 -5.61 18.95 -3.76
N PRO A 97 -5.18 19.94 -4.55
CA PRO A 97 -6.07 20.65 -5.49
C PRO A 97 -6.11 19.95 -6.85
N GLY A 98 -7.28 19.94 -7.47
CA GLY A 98 -7.48 19.57 -8.88
C GLY A 98 -6.94 18.18 -9.23
N VAL A 99 -6.21 18.08 -10.33
CA VAL A 99 -5.67 16.80 -10.84
C VAL A 99 -4.61 16.19 -9.91
N VAL A 100 -4.00 16.98 -9.04
CA VAL A 100 -3.06 16.46 -8.02
C VAL A 100 -3.78 15.54 -7.05
N ASP A 101 -5.04 15.82 -6.71
CA ASP A 101 -5.85 14.94 -5.88
C ASP A 101 -6.06 13.57 -6.56
N ALA A 102 -6.39 13.55 -7.83
CA ALA A 102 -6.51 12.32 -8.62
C ALA A 102 -5.17 11.57 -8.75
N MET A 103 -4.06 12.30 -8.91
CA MET A 103 -2.73 11.69 -8.98
C MET A 103 -2.35 11.01 -7.66
N VAL A 104 -2.56 11.65 -6.54
CA VAL A 104 -2.29 11.08 -5.22
C VAL A 104 -3.22 9.90 -4.93
N GLN A 105 -4.49 10.02 -5.28
CA GLN A 105 -5.45 8.94 -5.14
C GLN A 105 -5.04 7.72 -5.98
N TRP A 106 -4.60 7.89 -7.23
CA TRP A 106 -4.15 6.76 -8.05
C TRP A 106 -2.73 6.30 -7.73
N TRP A 107 -1.88 7.15 -7.17
CA TRP A 107 -0.65 6.66 -6.55
C TRP A 107 -0.96 5.69 -5.42
N TYR A 108 -1.93 6.00 -4.56
CA TYR A 108 -2.45 5.07 -3.56
C TYR A 108 -3.11 3.85 -4.21
N GLY A 109 -4.12 4.03 -5.04
CA GLY A 109 -4.94 2.93 -5.57
C GLY A 109 -4.12 1.90 -6.35
N HIS A 110 -3.25 2.36 -7.25
CA HIS A 110 -2.35 1.49 -8.00
C HIS A 110 -1.36 0.76 -7.08
N ASN A 111 -0.70 1.48 -6.20
CA ASN A 111 0.31 0.90 -5.31
C ASN A 111 -0.30 0.04 -4.18
N ALA A 112 -1.53 0.29 -3.78
CA ALA A 112 -2.24 -0.59 -2.85
C ALA A 112 -2.43 -1.99 -3.48
N VAL A 113 -2.81 -2.08 -4.75
CA VAL A 113 -2.86 -3.36 -5.45
C VAL A 113 -1.48 -4.00 -5.56
N GLY A 114 -0.45 -3.22 -5.90
CA GLY A 114 0.92 -3.72 -6.06
C GLY A 114 1.57 -4.19 -4.77
N PHE A 115 1.33 -3.49 -3.68
CA PHE A 115 2.02 -3.78 -2.41
C PHE A 115 1.14 -4.57 -1.44
N PHE A 116 -0.12 -4.20 -1.24
CA PHE A 116 -0.99 -4.95 -0.33
C PHE A 116 -1.39 -6.31 -0.89
N LEU A 117 -1.76 -6.38 -2.18
CA LEU A 117 -2.13 -7.65 -2.81
C LEU A 117 -0.91 -8.37 -3.39
N THR A 118 -0.27 -7.80 -4.40
CA THR A 118 0.78 -8.52 -5.15
C THR A 118 1.99 -8.82 -4.28
N ALA A 119 2.57 -7.84 -3.58
CA ALA A 119 3.76 -8.09 -2.76
C ALA A 119 3.47 -9.01 -1.57
N ALA A 120 2.31 -8.86 -0.90
CA ALA A 120 1.94 -9.75 0.19
C ALA A 120 1.72 -11.19 -0.30
N PHE A 121 1.03 -11.39 -1.42
CA PHE A 121 0.85 -12.72 -2.01
C PHE A 121 2.16 -13.34 -2.48
N LEU A 122 3.06 -12.56 -3.07
CA LEU A 122 4.40 -13.03 -3.42
C LEU A 122 5.19 -13.43 -2.16
N GLY A 123 5.08 -12.67 -1.09
CA GLY A 123 5.66 -13.06 0.20
C GLY A 123 5.16 -14.43 0.67
N MET A 124 3.85 -14.68 0.60
CA MET A 124 3.27 -15.98 0.90
C MET A 124 3.75 -17.06 -0.09
N MET A 125 3.80 -16.77 -1.39
CA MET A 125 4.28 -17.73 -2.40
C MET A 125 5.74 -18.10 -2.16
N TYR A 126 6.62 -17.15 -1.89
CA TYR A 126 8.03 -17.42 -1.57
C TYR A 126 8.23 -18.23 -0.31
N TYR A 127 7.25 -18.26 0.60
CA TYR A 127 7.28 -19.10 1.79
C TYR A 127 6.64 -20.48 1.53
N PHE A 128 5.38 -20.51 1.09
CA PHE A 128 4.60 -21.73 1.04
C PHE A 128 4.98 -22.65 -0.13
N VAL A 129 5.30 -22.12 -1.31
CA VAL A 129 5.62 -22.94 -2.49
C VAL A 129 6.88 -23.76 -2.25
N PRO A 130 8.02 -23.19 -1.83
CA PRO A 130 9.22 -23.98 -1.53
C PRO A 130 8.98 -25.00 -0.39
N LYS A 131 8.21 -24.62 0.61
CA LYS A 131 7.88 -25.49 1.74
C LYS A 131 7.06 -26.71 1.31
N GLN A 132 6.04 -26.52 0.48
CA GLN A 132 5.21 -27.62 -0.03
C GLN A 132 5.96 -28.49 -1.04
N ALA A 133 6.81 -27.91 -1.87
CA ALA A 133 7.64 -28.62 -2.81
C ALA A 133 8.80 -29.38 -2.14
N GLY A 134 9.10 -29.12 -0.88
CA GLY A 134 10.25 -29.67 -0.17
C GLY A 134 11.60 -29.26 -0.79
N ARG A 135 11.64 -28.14 -1.50
CA ARG A 135 12.82 -27.66 -2.23
C ARG A 135 12.98 -26.15 -2.02
N PRO A 136 14.24 -25.65 -1.98
CA PRO A 136 14.48 -24.21 -1.92
C PRO A 136 14.01 -23.51 -3.20
N VAL A 137 13.92 -22.18 -3.16
CA VAL A 137 13.68 -21.36 -4.36
C VAL A 137 14.75 -21.66 -5.43
N TYR A 138 14.34 -21.70 -6.68
CA TYR A 138 15.21 -22.07 -7.80
C TYR A 138 16.50 -21.24 -7.85
N SER A 139 16.42 -19.94 -7.66
CA SER A 139 17.56 -19.05 -7.64
C SER A 139 17.34 -17.87 -6.70
N TYR A 140 18.19 -17.78 -5.69
CA TYR A 140 18.19 -16.61 -4.78
C TYR A 140 18.51 -15.30 -5.52
N ARG A 141 19.42 -15.33 -6.51
CA ARG A 141 19.75 -14.14 -7.31
C ARG A 141 18.56 -13.64 -8.12
N LEU A 142 17.80 -14.55 -8.74
CA LEU A 142 16.57 -14.18 -9.45
C LEU A 142 15.50 -13.66 -8.49
N SER A 143 15.41 -14.16 -7.26
CA SER A 143 14.50 -13.60 -6.25
C SER A 143 14.85 -12.15 -5.91
N VAL A 144 16.15 -11.82 -5.82
CA VAL A 144 16.61 -10.44 -5.59
C VAL A 144 16.23 -9.54 -6.76
N VAL A 145 16.49 -9.99 -8.00
CA VAL A 145 16.11 -9.24 -9.21
C VAL A 145 14.60 -9.05 -9.28
N HIS A 146 13.82 -10.12 -9.06
CA HIS A 146 12.36 -10.05 -9.06
C HIS A 146 11.84 -9.06 -8.02
N PHE A 147 12.35 -9.14 -6.78
CA PHE A 147 11.92 -8.22 -5.72
C PHE A 147 12.15 -6.75 -6.11
N TRP A 148 13.40 -6.39 -6.46
CA TRP A 148 13.73 -5.00 -6.76
C TRP A 148 13.10 -4.50 -8.06
N ALA A 149 13.04 -5.33 -9.09
CA ALA A 149 12.38 -4.98 -10.34
C ALA A 149 10.89 -4.68 -10.11
N LEU A 150 10.18 -5.57 -9.40
CA LEU A 150 8.77 -5.37 -9.10
C LEU A 150 8.55 -4.10 -8.26
N ILE A 151 9.22 -3.99 -7.11
CA ILE A 151 9.03 -2.88 -6.19
C ILE A 151 9.33 -1.54 -6.86
N PHE A 152 10.43 -1.44 -7.60
CA PHE A 152 10.83 -0.21 -8.26
C PHE A 152 9.90 0.18 -9.42
N THR A 153 9.58 -0.77 -10.30
CA THR A 153 8.74 -0.45 -11.47
C THR A 153 7.29 -0.21 -11.10
N TYR A 154 6.75 -0.99 -10.17
CA TYR A 154 5.35 -0.86 -9.77
C TYR A 154 5.03 0.52 -9.20
N MET A 155 5.94 1.06 -8.38
CA MET A 155 5.75 2.34 -7.70
C MET A 155 5.47 3.51 -8.66
N TRP A 156 6.03 3.48 -9.87
CA TRP A 156 5.94 4.56 -10.85
C TRP A 156 4.87 4.36 -11.92
N ALA A 157 4.27 3.19 -12.00
CA ALA A 157 3.29 2.88 -13.02
C ALA A 157 1.91 3.52 -12.78
N GLY A 158 1.62 3.99 -11.56
CA GLY A 158 0.31 4.53 -11.15
C GLY A 158 -0.32 5.58 -12.08
N PRO A 159 0.44 6.54 -12.64
CA PRO A 159 -0.13 7.53 -13.56
C PRO A 159 -0.77 6.96 -14.83
N HIS A 160 -0.60 5.68 -15.14
CA HIS A 160 -1.29 5.04 -16.25
C HIS A 160 -2.83 5.01 -16.09
N HIS A 161 -3.34 5.19 -14.88
CA HIS A 161 -4.77 5.36 -14.64
C HIS A 161 -5.31 6.72 -15.09
N LEU A 162 -4.44 7.67 -15.37
CA LEU A 162 -4.79 9.06 -15.65
C LEU A 162 -4.35 9.51 -17.05
N HIS A 163 -4.24 8.59 -18.01
CA HIS A 163 -4.00 8.93 -19.41
C HIS A 163 -5.14 9.79 -19.96
N TYR A 164 -4.79 10.75 -20.80
CA TYR A 164 -5.72 11.70 -21.43
C TYR A 164 -6.46 12.60 -20.44
N THR A 165 -5.95 12.77 -19.25
CA THR A 165 -6.45 13.73 -18.25
C THR A 165 -5.60 15.00 -18.25
N ALA A 166 -5.92 15.94 -17.34
CA ALA A 166 -5.12 17.14 -17.13
C ALA A 166 -3.78 16.89 -16.39
N LEU A 167 -3.41 15.63 -16.14
CA LEU A 167 -2.12 15.29 -15.55
C LEU A 167 -1.00 15.68 -16.53
N PRO A 168 0.14 16.26 -16.06
CA PRO A 168 1.26 16.61 -16.94
C PRO A 168 1.74 15.43 -17.79
N ASP A 169 2.11 15.70 -19.04
CA ASP A 169 2.52 14.68 -20.02
C ASP A 169 3.69 13.81 -19.52
N TRP A 170 4.64 14.42 -18.80
CA TRP A 170 5.77 13.67 -18.24
C TRP A 170 5.31 12.58 -17.27
N ALA A 171 4.29 12.84 -16.46
CA ALA A 171 3.77 11.87 -15.48
C ALA A 171 2.98 10.75 -16.19
N GLN A 172 2.19 11.10 -17.22
CA GLN A 172 1.49 10.11 -18.05
C GLN A 172 2.48 9.20 -18.79
N SER A 173 3.53 9.80 -19.37
CA SER A 173 4.61 9.07 -20.06
C SER A 173 5.38 8.15 -19.09
N LEU A 174 5.66 8.63 -17.89
CA LEU A 174 6.28 7.84 -16.82
C LEU A 174 5.43 6.60 -16.49
N GLY A 175 4.14 6.79 -16.27
CA GLY A 175 3.20 5.70 -15.99
C GLY A 175 3.17 4.66 -17.10
N MET A 176 3.15 5.09 -18.36
CA MET A 176 3.18 4.19 -19.52
C MET A 176 4.48 3.39 -19.59
N VAL A 177 5.63 4.06 -19.49
CA VAL A 177 6.95 3.40 -19.60
C VAL A 177 7.13 2.35 -18.51
N PHE A 178 6.84 2.70 -17.26
CA PHE A 178 6.97 1.74 -16.16
C PHE A 178 5.94 0.61 -16.22
N SER A 179 4.76 0.84 -16.77
CA SER A 179 3.79 -0.23 -17.04
C SER A 179 4.31 -1.23 -18.07
N LEU A 180 4.98 -0.77 -19.14
CA LEU A 180 5.60 -1.64 -20.13
C LEU A 180 6.79 -2.43 -19.58
N ILE A 181 7.58 -1.81 -18.70
CA ILE A 181 8.72 -2.48 -18.05
C ILE A 181 8.25 -3.54 -17.04
N LEU A 182 7.06 -3.35 -16.45
CA LEU A 182 6.50 -4.27 -15.46
C LEU A 182 6.02 -5.61 -16.09
N LEU A 183 5.71 -5.62 -17.39
CA LEU A 183 5.31 -6.83 -18.13
C LEU A 183 6.50 -7.78 -18.36
#